data_24cc4bcd26a1441f02a4cfdcf3613846
#
_entry.id   24cc4bcd26a1441f02a4cfdcf3613846
#
_cell.length_a   1.000
_cell.length_b   1.000
_cell.length_c   1.000
_cell.angle_alpha   90.00
_cell.angle_beta   90.00
_cell.angle_gamma   90.00
#
_symmetry.space_group_name_H-M   'P 1'
#
loop_
_entity.id
_entity.type
_entity.pdbx_description
1 polymer ?
#
loop_
_entity_poly.entity_id
_entity_poly.type
_entity_poly.pdbx_seq_one_letter_code
_entity_poly.pdbx_strand_id
1 'polypeptide(L)'
;MAGATLSLHWTGETGPPPVRTPDTAQDAVTLLDSGSQAFAQLGSEPLEWRLDPAALGFGPADNDGVLSQEPFAAVLSCSDARVPIELTLGQAANELFVVRVAGNVTGAVCRGSLHYAAAHLPSVKLFAVVGHSRCGATTAAVDATLHPDKYLAIATDGPLREIVDSLLAGVNFAQRALLHAHGAAAVDSPHFRARLVTLATLANTALSALVLERDLGRPCAFGVYKLSERSVGVRRADGFHPGFAMAPKDEDEITSLVLAAAGSLEL
;
A
#
# COMPACT_ATOMS: atom_id res chain seq x y z
N MET A 1 -18.27 15.00 -18.11
CA MET A 1 -17.25 13.98 -17.80
C MET A 1 -17.75 12.67 -18.37
N ALA A 2 -17.10 12.10 -19.37
CA ALA A 2 -17.40 10.76 -19.84
C ALA A 2 -17.00 9.79 -18.73
N GLY A 3 -17.96 9.07 -18.15
CA GLY A 3 -17.70 8.06 -17.15
C GLY A 3 -16.94 6.90 -17.78
N ALA A 4 -15.84 6.48 -17.17
CA ALA A 4 -15.23 5.21 -17.54
C ALA A 4 -16.20 4.08 -17.19
N THR A 5 -16.53 3.24 -18.16
CA THR A 5 -17.39 2.08 -17.95
C THR A 5 -16.49 0.84 -17.89
N LEU A 6 -16.52 0.10 -16.79
CA LEU A 6 -15.95 -1.23 -16.72
C LEU A 6 -17.03 -2.21 -17.20
N SER A 7 -16.78 -2.86 -18.33
CA SER A 7 -17.62 -3.92 -18.83
C SER A 7 -16.97 -5.27 -18.58
N LEU A 8 -17.65 -6.15 -17.85
CA LEU A 8 -17.23 -7.53 -17.67
C LEU A 8 -17.89 -8.36 -18.75
N HIS A 9 -17.09 -8.91 -19.67
CA HIS A 9 -17.56 -9.81 -20.72
C HIS A 9 -17.22 -11.25 -20.34
N TRP A 10 -18.26 -12.07 -20.18
CA TRP A 10 -18.13 -13.49 -19.97
C TRP A 10 -18.08 -14.20 -21.32
N THR A 11 -16.94 -14.74 -21.72
CA THR A 11 -16.81 -15.38 -23.04
C THR A 11 -17.08 -16.88 -23.02
N GLY A 12 -17.13 -17.53 -21.88
CA GLY A 12 -17.40 -18.97 -21.79
C GLY A 12 -16.35 -19.86 -22.47
N GLU A 13 -15.25 -19.31 -22.95
CA GLU A 13 -14.16 -20.08 -23.55
C GLU A 13 -13.32 -20.72 -22.44
N THR A 14 -13.23 -22.06 -22.54
CA THR A 14 -12.52 -22.91 -21.60
C THR A 14 -11.03 -22.94 -21.89
N GLY A 15 -10.29 -22.24 -21.10
CA GLY A 15 -8.85 -22.35 -20.99
C GLY A 15 -8.36 -21.28 -20.02
N PRO A 16 -7.73 -21.65 -18.90
CA PRO A 16 -7.19 -20.63 -18.02
C PRO A 16 -6.15 -19.82 -18.80
N PRO A 17 -6.18 -18.46 -18.73
CA PRO A 17 -5.01 -17.70 -19.13
C PRO A 17 -3.82 -18.24 -18.33
N PRO A 18 -2.61 -18.21 -18.90
CA PRO A 18 -1.46 -18.65 -18.12
C PRO A 18 -1.40 -17.82 -16.86
N VAL A 19 -1.56 -18.48 -15.71
CA VAL A 19 -1.33 -17.86 -14.40
C VAL A 19 0.10 -17.30 -14.48
N ARG A 20 0.24 -16.00 -14.44
CA ARG A 20 1.55 -15.35 -14.39
C ARG A 20 2.12 -15.57 -13.00
N THR A 21 2.72 -16.73 -12.79
CA THR A 21 3.38 -17.04 -11.53
C THR A 21 4.80 -16.49 -11.61
N PRO A 22 5.12 -15.42 -10.90
CA PRO A 22 6.49 -14.92 -10.85
C PRO A 22 7.37 -15.92 -10.12
N ASP A 23 8.58 -16.12 -10.63
CA ASP A 23 9.55 -17.03 -10.01
C ASP A 23 10.23 -16.42 -8.81
N THR A 24 10.42 -15.10 -8.83
CA THR A 24 11.16 -14.36 -7.81
C THR A 24 10.32 -13.19 -7.23
N ALA A 25 10.76 -12.66 -6.09
CA ALA A 25 10.19 -11.44 -5.52
C ALA A 25 10.32 -10.23 -6.48
N GLN A 26 11.43 -10.14 -7.23
CA GLN A 26 11.63 -9.05 -8.20
C GLN A 26 10.65 -9.17 -9.38
N ASP A 27 10.37 -10.37 -9.85
CA ASP A 27 9.37 -10.58 -10.90
C ASP A 27 7.97 -10.20 -10.39
N ALA A 28 7.66 -10.53 -9.14
CA ALA A 28 6.42 -10.11 -8.49
C ALA A 28 6.31 -8.58 -8.40
N VAL A 29 7.37 -7.87 -8.01
CA VAL A 29 7.39 -6.39 -8.04
C VAL A 29 7.11 -5.88 -9.45
N THR A 30 7.74 -6.46 -10.47
CA THR A 30 7.56 -6.05 -11.87
C THR A 30 6.11 -6.22 -12.33
N LEU A 31 5.44 -7.30 -11.91
CA LEU A 31 4.01 -7.51 -12.21
C LEU A 31 3.13 -6.46 -11.53
N LEU A 32 3.35 -6.19 -10.24
CA LEU A 32 2.60 -5.18 -9.51
C LEU A 32 2.80 -3.78 -10.10
N ASP A 33 4.03 -3.43 -10.49
CA ASP A 33 4.35 -2.15 -11.12
C ASP A 33 3.66 -1.99 -12.47
N SER A 34 3.71 -3.02 -13.30
CA SER A 34 3.07 -3.02 -14.61
C SER A 34 1.55 -2.86 -14.49
N GLY A 35 0.92 -3.57 -13.55
CA GLY A 35 -0.49 -3.45 -13.27
C GLY A 35 -0.88 -2.06 -12.75
N SER A 36 -0.09 -1.49 -11.84
CA SER A 36 -0.31 -0.14 -11.32
C SER A 36 -0.19 0.93 -12.42
N GLN A 37 0.77 0.78 -13.33
CA GLN A 37 0.93 1.70 -14.46
C GLN A 37 -0.24 1.58 -15.44
N ALA A 38 -0.71 0.36 -15.74
CA ALA A 38 -1.90 0.16 -16.57
C ALA A 38 -3.14 0.78 -15.95
N PHE A 39 -3.33 0.61 -14.63
CA PHE A 39 -4.44 1.23 -13.90
C PHE A 39 -4.37 2.77 -13.93
N ALA A 40 -3.18 3.36 -13.85
CA ALA A 40 -3.00 4.81 -13.94
C ALA A 40 -3.45 5.40 -15.28
N GLN A 41 -3.36 4.62 -16.37
CA GLN A 41 -3.77 5.01 -17.73
C GLN A 41 -5.27 4.90 -17.98
N LEU A 42 -6.04 4.28 -17.06
CA LEU A 42 -7.49 4.19 -17.17
C LEU A 42 -8.16 5.57 -17.33
N GLY A 43 -8.94 5.73 -18.39
CA GLY A 43 -9.68 6.96 -18.70
C GLY A 43 -8.98 7.87 -19.72
N SER A 44 -7.74 7.58 -20.15
CA SER A 44 -7.13 8.18 -21.34
C SER A 44 -7.41 7.34 -22.59
N GLU A 45 -7.56 6.02 -22.44
CA GLU A 45 -7.95 5.08 -23.49
C GLU A 45 -8.90 4.00 -22.93
N PRO A 46 -9.73 3.37 -23.77
CA PRO A 46 -10.52 2.22 -23.34
C PRO A 46 -9.58 1.09 -22.96
N LEU A 47 -9.61 0.65 -21.71
CA LEU A 47 -8.91 -0.55 -21.28
C LEU A 47 -9.91 -1.70 -21.21
N GLU A 48 -9.67 -2.74 -21.98
CA GLU A 48 -10.39 -4.01 -21.88
C GLU A 48 -9.68 -4.87 -20.81
N TRP A 49 -10.38 -5.09 -19.71
CA TRP A 49 -9.90 -6.02 -18.69
C TRP A 49 -10.60 -7.37 -18.87
N ARG A 50 -9.81 -8.38 -19.17
CA ARG A 50 -10.29 -9.76 -19.26
C ARG A 50 -10.09 -10.40 -17.90
N LEU A 51 -11.20 -10.73 -17.23
CA LEU A 51 -11.18 -11.54 -16.02
C LEU A 51 -11.44 -12.98 -16.45
N ASP A 52 -10.52 -13.87 -16.07
CA ASP A 52 -10.75 -15.30 -16.26
C ASP A 52 -11.79 -15.78 -15.23
N PRO A 53 -12.89 -16.41 -15.71
CA PRO A 53 -13.86 -17.04 -14.82
C PRO A 53 -13.26 -18.05 -13.86
N ALA A 54 -12.25 -18.80 -14.28
CA ALA A 54 -11.55 -19.75 -13.41
C ALA A 54 -10.86 -19.05 -12.23
N ALA A 55 -10.23 -17.91 -12.45
CA ALA A 55 -9.62 -17.09 -11.38
C ALA A 55 -10.65 -16.54 -10.38
N LEU A 56 -11.92 -16.45 -10.79
CA LEU A 56 -13.04 -16.08 -9.92
C LEU A 56 -13.70 -17.29 -9.22
N GLY A 57 -13.14 -18.49 -9.35
CA GLY A 57 -13.70 -19.71 -8.77
C GLY A 57 -14.81 -20.37 -9.59
N PHE A 58 -15.02 -19.96 -10.85
CA PHE A 58 -16.03 -20.53 -11.75
C PHE A 58 -15.45 -21.53 -12.77
N GLY A 59 -14.19 -21.93 -12.61
CA GLY A 59 -13.51 -22.90 -13.47
C GLY A 59 -13.67 -24.35 -13.00
N PRO A 60 -13.17 -25.31 -13.80
CA PRO A 60 -13.01 -26.66 -13.33
C PRO A 60 -12.08 -26.67 -12.10
N ALA A 61 -12.63 -27.17 -11.02
CA ALA A 61 -11.96 -27.26 -9.75
C ALA A 61 -11.21 -28.59 -9.63
N ASP A 62 -10.31 -28.68 -8.68
CA ASP A 62 -9.77 -29.94 -8.23
C ASP A 62 -10.88 -30.87 -7.67
N ASN A 63 -10.51 -32.03 -7.12
CA ASN A 63 -11.45 -33.12 -6.78
C ASN A 63 -12.64 -32.71 -5.89
N ASP A 64 -12.55 -31.58 -5.19
CA ASP A 64 -13.60 -31.08 -4.28
C ASP A 64 -14.44 -29.94 -4.86
N GLY A 65 -14.21 -29.53 -6.10
CA GLY A 65 -14.94 -28.43 -6.74
C GLY A 65 -14.49 -27.04 -6.28
N VAL A 66 -13.34 -26.92 -5.61
CA VAL A 66 -12.82 -25.65 -5.08
C VAL A 66 -11.46 -25.33 -5.69
N LEU A 67 -11.27 -24.12 -6.17
CA LEU A 67 -9.99 -23.65 -6.68
C LEU A 67 -8.97 -23.49 -5.54
N SER A 68 -7.76 -24.03 -5.72
CA SER A 68 -6.65 -23.81 -4.77
C SER A 68 -6.30 -22.33 -4.68
N GLN A 69 -5.95 -21.88 -3.46
CA GLN A 69 -5.46 -20.54 -3.23
C GLN A 69 -3.96 -20.45 -3.58
N GLU A 70 -3.63 -19.70 -4.63
CA GLU A 70 -2.28 -19.60 -5.17
C GLU A 70 -1.84 -18.15 -5.46
N PRO A 71 -1.94 -17.23 -4.47
CA PRO A 71 -1.52 -15.85 -4.67
C PRO A 71 0.00 -15.78 -4.82
N PHE A 72 0.47 -14.95 -5.75
CA PHE A 72 1.91 -14.73 -5.89
C PHE A 72 2.45 -13.65 -4.94
N ALA A 73 1.59 -12.78 -4.42
CA ALA A 73 1.97 -11.76 -3.45
C ALA A 73 0.94 -11.64 -2.31
N ALA A 74 1.43 -11.26 -1.12
CA ALA A 74 0.58 -10.88 0.01
C ALA A 74 0.70 -9.38 0.26
N VAL A 75 -0.43 -8.67 0.27
CA VAL A 75 -0.47 -7.20 0.30
C VAL A 75 -1.18 -6.71 1.55
N LEU A 76 -0.48 -5.90 2.36
CA LEU A 76 -1.06 -5.08 3.40
C LEU A 76 -1.43 -3.71 2.83
N SER A 77 -2.70 -3.31 2.91
CA SER A 77 -3.17 -2.02 2.43
C SER A 77 -4.16 -1.36 3.39
N CYS A 78 -4.50 -0.11 3.11
CA CYS A 78 -5.53 0.59 3.87
C CYS A 78 -6.94 0.10 3.53
N SER A 79 -7.83 0.14 4.53
CA SER A 79 -9.27 -0.13 4.34
C SER A 79 -10.02 0.98 3.60
N ASP A 80 -9.38 2.08 3.20
CA ASP A 80 -9.98 3.20 2.48
C ASP A 80 -10.70 2.72 1.22
N ALA A 81 -11.97 3.09 1.08
CA ALA A 81 -12.83 2.64 -0.03
C ALA A 81 -12.34 3.07 -1.42
N ARG A 82 -11.48 4.09 -1.48
CA ARG A 82 -10.87 4.59 -2.73
C ARG A 82 -9.65 3.80 -3.17
N VAL A 83 -9.26 2.77 -2.40
CA VAL A 83 -8.08 1.93 -2.66
C VAL A 83 -8.52 0.48 -2.90
N PRO A 84 -9.15 0.18 -4.05
CA PRO A 84 -9.44 -1.20 -4.44
C PRO A 84 -8.15 -1.87 -4.90
N ILE A 85 -7.42 -2.48 -3.95
CA ILE A 85 -6.00 -2.83 -4.13
C ILE A 85 -5.74 -3.77 -5.31
N GLU A 86 -6.60 -4.76 -5.53
CA GLU A 86 -6.49 -5.68 -6.66
C GLU A 86 -6.55 -4.90 -7.98
N LEU A 87 -7.53 -4.00 -8.11
CA LEU A 87 -7.68 -3.16 -9.30
C LEU A 87 -6.50 -2.20 -9.47
N THR A 88 -6.06 -1.56 -8.37
CA THR A 88 -4.95 -0.58 -8.44
C THR A 88 -3.62 -1.21 -8.81
N LEU A 89 -3.49 -2.52 -8.60
CA LEU A 89 -2.30 -3.29 -8.96
C LEU A 89 -2.49 -4.15 -10.21
N GLY A 90 -3.65 -4.03 -10.88
CA GLY A 90 -3.95 -4.74 -12.13
C GLY A 90 -4.00 -6.26 -11.97
N GLN A 91 -4.41 -6.74 -10.80
CA GLN A 91 -4.41 -8.16 -10.48
C GLN A 91 -5.83 -8.71 -10.42
N ALA A 92 -5.98 -9.98 -10.78
CA ALA A 92 -7.24 -10.70 -10.73
C ALA A 92 -7.45 -11.38 -9.36
N ALA A 93 -8.61 -12.02 -9.21
CA ALA A 93 -8.87 -12.89 -8.07
C ALA A 93 -7.83 -14.03 -8.01
N ASN A 94 -7.49 -14.47 -6.83
CA ASN A 94 -6.49 -15.50 -6.54
C ASN A 94 -5.01 -15.12 -6.82
N GLU A 95 -4.73 -13.93 -7.37
CA GLU A 95 -3.35 -13.48 -7.59
C GLU A 95 -2.74 -12.78 -6.37
N LEU A 96 -3.59 -12.20 -5.51
CA LEU A 96 -3.16 -11.52 -4.29
C LEU A 96 -3.84 -12.09 -3.04
N PHE A 97 -3.06 -12.26 -1.96
CA PHE A 97 -3.59 -12.40 -0.61
C PHE A 97 -3.65 -11.02 0.02
N VAL A 98 -4.85 -10.49 0.28
CA VAL A 98 -5.02 -9.09 0.66
C VAL A 98 -5.45 -8.96 2.12
N VAL A 99 -4.68 -8.18 2.88
CA VAL A 99 -5.01 -7.73 4.24
C VAL A 99 -5.24 -6.23 4.20
N ARG A 100 -6.40 -5.76 4.70
CA ARG A 100 -6.74 -4.33 4.72
C ARG A 100 -7.10 -3.88 6.12
N VAL A 101 -6.40 -2.86 6.59
CA VAL A 101 -6.63 -2.23 7.89
C VAL A 101 -6.40 -0.72 7.78
N ALA A 102 -7.18 0.09 8.53
CA ALA A 102 -7.06 1.54 8.48
C ALA A 102 -5.60 1.98 8.74
N GLY A 103 -5.06 2.85 7.87
CA GLY A 103 -3.67 3.30 7.96
C GLY A 103 -2.61 2.24 7.65
N ASN A 104 -2.99 1.08 7.11
CA ASN A 104 -2.07 -0.05 6.84
C ASN A 104 -1.14 -0.37 8.03
N VAL A 105 -1.68 -0.29 9.26
CA VAL A 105 -0.93 -0.56 10.48
C VAL A 105 -0.70 -2.06 10.69
N THR A 106 0.44 -2.42 11.31
CA THR A 106 0.87 -3.80 11.53
C THR A 106 0.43 -4.36 12.89
N GLY A 107 -0.86 -4.22 13.22
CA GLY A 107 -1.42 -4.80 14.45
C GLY A 107 -1.35 -6.34 14.49
N ALA A 108 -1.52 -6.93 15.68
CA ALA A 108 -1.34 -8.36 15.91
C ALA A 108 -2.17 -9.26 14.96
N VAL A 109 -3.47 -8.96 14.78
CA VAL A 109 -4.35 -9.76 13.91
C VAL A 109 -3.97 -9.62 12.44
N CYS A 110 -3.58 -8.41 12.02
CA CYS A 110 -3.07 -8.15 10.68
C CYS A 110 -1.81 -8.98 10.40
N ARG A 111 -0.83 -8.91 11.30
CA ARG A 111 0.41 -9.72 11.21
C ARG A 111 0.10 -11.22 11.21
N GLY A 112 -0.83 -11.68 12.06
CA GLY A 112 -1.26 -13.08 12.07
C GLY A 112 -1.74 -13.58 10.70
N SER A 113 -2.49 -12.77 9.95
CA SER A 113 -2.92 -13.10 8.59
C SER A 113 -1.73 -13.19 7.62
N LEU A 114 -0.75 -12.29 7.73
CA LEU A 114 0.45 -12.31 6.90
C LEU A 114 1.38 -13.47 7.26
N HIS A 115 1.49 -13.84 8.54
CA HIS A 115 2.18 -15.05 8.97
C HIS A 115 1.53 -16.32 8.40
N TYR A 116 0.19 -16.38 8.35
CA TYR A 116 -0.52 -17.46 7.69
C TYR A 116 -0.10 -17.57 6.22
N ALA A 117 -0.09 -16.45 5.50
CA ALA A 117 0.34 -16.44 4.10
C ALA A 117 1.79 -16.91 3.94
N ALA A 118 2.70 -16.46 4.81
CA ALA A 118 4.11 -16.86 4.79
C ALA A 118 4.32 -18.36 5.05
N ALA A 119 3.52 -18.95 5.95
CA ALA A 119 3.67 -20.32 6.37
C ALA A 119 2.93 -21.33 5.47
N HIS A 120 1.79 -20.94 4.91
CA HIS A 120 0.87 -21.88 4.25
C HIS A 120 0.66 -21.65 2.76
N LEU A 121 1.13 -20.53 2.20
CA LEU A 121 0.99 -20.20 0.79
C LEU A 121 2.36 -20.15 0.10
N PRO A 122 2.91 -21.28 -0.35
CA PRO A 122 4.25 -21.34 -0.96
C PRO A 122 4.35 -20.61 -2.29
N SER A 123 3.22 -20.32 -2.92
CA SER A 123 3.13 -19.48 -4.13
C SER A 123 3.51 -18.02 -3.88
N VAL A 124 3.35 -17.49 -2.65
CA VAL A 124 3.71 -16.11 -2.30
C VAL A 124 5.21 -15.91 -2.41
N LYS A 125 5.63 -15.07 -3.34
CA LYS A 125 7.03 -14.68 -3.57
C LYS A 125 7.39 -13.36 -2.93
N LEU A 126 6.40 -12.48 -2.72
CA LEU A 126 6.58 -11.11 -2.26
C LEU A 126 5.52 -10.73 -1.23
N PHE A 127 5.93 -10.03 -0.18
CA PHE A 127 5.04 -9.24 0.66
C PHE A 127 5.10 -7.78 0.23
N ALA A 128 3.98 -7.06 0.26
CA ALA A 128 3.98 -5.66 -0.11
C ALA A 128 3.14 -4.83 0.86
N VAL A 129 3.59 -3.61 1.16
CA VAL A 129 2.84 -2.63 1.94
C VAL A 129 2.46 -1.47 1.05
N VAL A 130 1.16 -1.19 0.94
CA VAL A 130 0.63 -0.09 0.14
C VAL A 130 -0.09 0.91 1.02
N GLY A 131 0.58 2.04 1.29
CA GLY A 131 -0.06 3.23 1.84
C GLY A 131 -0.80 4.02 0.75
N HIS A 132 -1.49 5.09 1.11
CA HIS A 132 -2.13 5.95 0.10
C HIS A 132 -2.17 7.41 0.51
N SER A 133 -2.14 8.30 -0.47
CA SER A 133 -2.26 9.74 -0.23
C SER A 133 -3.61 10.10 0.39
N ARG A 134 -3.63 11.11 1.26
CA ARG A 134 -4.83 11.57 1.99
C ARG A 134 -5.46 10.47 2.86
N CYS A 135 -4.64 9.62 3.47
CA CYS A 135 -5.11 8.60 4.40
C CYS A 135 -5.76 9.23 5.64
N GLY A 136 -6.99 8.83 5.93
CA GLY A 136 -7.75 9.36 7.06
C GLY A 136 -7.11 9.03 8.41
N ALA A 137 -6.60 7.81 8.59
CA ALA A 137 -5.92 7.39 9.81
C ALA A 137 -4.62 8.17 10.04
N THR A 138 -3.77 8.32 8.99
CA THR A 138 -2.55 9.15 9.07
C THR A 138 -2.90 10.61 9.34
N THR A 139 -3.97 11.13 8.74
CA THR A 139 -4.45 12.49 9.01
C THR A 139 -4.85 12.67 10.47
N ALA A 140 -5.58 11.70 11.04
CA ALA A 140 -5.96 11.73 12.44
C ALA A 140 -4.74 11.69 13.38
N ALA A 141 -3.73 10.89 13.08
CA ALA A 141 -2.49 10.84 13.84
C ALA A 141 -1.68 12.16 13.76
N VAL A 142 -1.63 12.78 12.58
CA VAL A 142 -1.02 14.12 12.41
C VAL A 142 -1.79 15.16 13.20
N ASP A 143 -3.13 15.16 13.14
CA ASP A 143 -3.95 16.10 13.88
C ASP A 143 -3.79 15.91 15.40
N ALA A 144 -3.73 14.68 15.87
CA ALA A 144 -3.50 14.36 17.28
C ALA A 144 -2.10 14.83 17.75
N THR A 145 -1.10 14.83 16.87
CA THR A 145 0.25 15.34 17.17
C THR A 145 0.29 16.87 17.21
N LEU A 146 -0.36 17.52 16.24
CA LEU A 146 -0.36 18.98 16.14
C LEU A 146 -1.34 19.64 17.14
N HIS A 147 -2.39 18.94 17.53
CA HIS A 147 -3.47 19.42 18.38
C HIS A 147 -3.81 18.36 19.43
N PRO A 148 -3.14 18.37 20.61
CA PRO A 148 -3.34 17.36 21.65
C PRO A 148 -4.78 17.19 22.16
N ASP A 149 -5.60 18.23 22.07
CA ASP A 149 -7.03 18.18 22.36
C ASP A 149 -7.78 17.19 21.45
N LYS A 150 -7.40 17.07 20.19
CA LYS A 150 -7.97 16.09 19.26
C LYS A 150 -7.62 14.66 19.65
N TYR A 151 -6.42 14.44 20.22
CA TYR A 151 -6.07 13.13 20.75
C TYR A 151 -6.97 12.72 21.91
N LEU A 152 -7.33 13.66 22.82
CA LEU A 152 -8.25 13.38 23.91
C LEU A 152 -9.61 12.88 23.43
N ALA A 153 -10.08 13.36 22.27
CA ALA A 153 -11.36 12.94 21.70
C ALA A 153 -11.38 11.45 21.30
N ILE A 154 -10.23 10.90 20.94
CA ILE A 154 -10.09 9.48 20.56
C ILE A 154 -9.50 8.61 21.68
N ALA A 155 -9.00 9.20 22.75
CA ALA A 155 -8.30 8.49 23.82
C ALA A 155 -9.19 7.47 24.56
N THR A 156 -10.50 7.68 24.57
CA THR A 156 -11.50 6.78 25.17
C THR A 156 -12.00 5.70 24.23
N ASP A 157 -11.73 5.79 22.92
CA ASP A 157 -12.03 4.76 21.93
C ASP A 157 -10.78 3.87 21.73
N GLY A 158 -10.70 2.79 22.50
CA GLY A 158 -9.52 1.91 22.52
C GLY A 158 -9.11 1.41 21.13
N PRO A 159 -10.02 0.84 20.32
CA PRO A 159 -9.67 0.36 18.98
C PRO A 159 -9.20 1.46 18.03
N LEU A 160 -9.84 2.62 18.02
CA LEU A 160 -9.44 3.74 17.19
C LEU A 160 -8.09 4.32 17.65
N ARG A 161 -7.89 4.42 18.97
CA ARG A 161 -6.63 4.88 19.56
C ARG A 161 -5.47 3.97 19.17
N GLU A 162 -5.63 2.65 19.18
CA GLU A 162 -4.59 1.71 18.79
C GLU A 162 -4.08 1.98 17.36
N ILE A 163 -4.99 2.28 16.43
CA ILE A 163 -4.63 2.64 15.06
C ILE A 163 -3.81 3.94 15.03
N VAL A 164 -4.28 4.98 15.74
CA VAL A 164 -3.60 6.28 15.78
C VAL A 164 -2.23 6.17 16.45
N ASP A 165 -2.14 5.50 17.58
CA ASP A 165 -0.89 5.29 18.33
C ASP A 165 0.16 4.56 17.48
N SER A 166 -0.27 3.58 16.69
CA SER A 166 0.60 2.85 15.75
C SER A 166 1.23 3.74 14.67
N LEU A 167 0.61 4.88 14.35
CA LEU A 167 1.08 5.83 13.34
C LEU A 167 1.98 6.93 13.91
N LEU A 168 1.96 7.18 15.24
CA LEU A 168 2.67 8.32 15.86
C LEU A 168 4.18 8.28 15.62
N ALA A 169 4.79 7.11 15.57
CA ALA A 169 6.23 6.98 15.28
C ALA A 169 6.56 7.59 13.91
N GLY A 170 5.81 7.22 12.87
CA GLY A 170 5.96 7.75 11.51
C GLY A 170 5.67 9.25 11.45
N VAL A 171 4.65 9.73 12.16
CA VAL A 171 4.29 11.17 12.22
C VAL A 171 5.39 11.99 12.87
N ASN A 172 5.87 11.58 14.06
CA ASN A 172 6.92 12.28 14.78
C ASN A 172 8.22 12.34 13.97
N PHE A 173 8.55 11.25 13.29
CA PHE A 173 9.72 11.20 12.45
C PHE A 173 9.58 12.11 11.21
N ALA A 174 8.45 12.07 10.53
CA ALA A 174 8.14 12.94 9.40
C ALA A 174 8.16 14.43 9.78
N GLN A 175 7.65 14.78 10.97
CA GLN A 175 7.70 16.15 11.47
C GLN A 175 9.13 16.65 11.65
N ARG A 176 9.98 15.83 12.29
CA ARG A 176 11.41 16.17 12.45
C ARG A 176 12.11 16.34 11.10
N ALA A 177 11.81 15.48 10.14
CA ALA A 177 12.39 15.57 8.80
C ALA A 177 11.98 16.85 8.07
N LEU A 178 10.70 17.26 8.15
CA LEU A 178 10.25 18.54 7.58
C LEU A 178 10.93 19.73 8.24
N LEU A 179 11.03 19.75 9.58
CA LEU A 179 11.71 20.82 10.31
C LEU A 179 13.20 20.86 9.99
N HIS A 180 13.83 19.70 9.80
CA HIS A 180 15.23 19.64 9.38
C HIS A 180 15.44 20.23 7.98
N ALA A 181 14.55 19.90 7.03
CA ALA A 181 14.66 20.34 5.64
C ALA A 181 14.33 21.84 5.44
N HIS A 182 13.36 22.37 6.19
CA HIS A 182 12.77 23.69 5.94
C HIS A 182 12.92 24.68 7.10
N GLY A 183 13.55 24.27 8.20
CA GLY A 183 13.71 25.09 9.40
C GLY A 183 12.49 25.12 10.32
N ALA A 184 12.66 25.69 11.52
CA ALA A 184 11.63 25.72 12.56
C ALA A 184 10.37 26.50 12.16
N ALA A 185 10.52 27.55 11.35
CA ALA A 185 9.39 28.37 10.85
C ALA A 185 8.47 27.60 9.86
N ALA A 186 8.86 26.43 9.43
CA ALA A 186 8.05 25.57 8.57
C ALA A 186 6.63 25.29 9.14
N VAL A 187 6.49 25.25 10.46
CA VAL A 187 5.20 25.00 11.14
C VAL A 187 4.17 26.10 10.86
N ASP A 188 4.59 27.31 10.53
CA ASP A 188 3.71 28.45 10.23
C ASP A 188 3.18 28.41 8.79
N SER A 189 3.70 27.51 7.96
CA SER A 189 3.24 27.37 6.58
C SER A 189 1.83 26.78 6.54
N PRO A 190 0.92 27.35 5.72
CA PRO A 190 -0.43 26.80 5.51
C PRO A 190 -0.39 25.39 4.90
N HIS A 191 0.73 24.99 4.31
CA HIS A 191 0.91 23.68 3.70
C HIS A 191 1.54 22.65 4.64
N PHE A 192 2.10 23.05 5.80
CA PHE A 192 2.83 22.17 6.70
C PHE A 192 2.06 20.91 7.06
N ARG A 193 0.80 21.04 7.53
CA ARG A 193 -0.06 19.91 7.90
C ARG A 193 -0.22 18.92 6.73
N ALA A 194 -0.49 19.40 5.52
CA ALA A 194 -0.70 18.55 4.36
C ALA A 194 0.59 17.81 3.94
N ARG A 195 1.74 18.50 4.04
CA ARG A 195 3.06 17.90 3.77
C ARG A 195 3.44 16.88 4.85
N LEU A 196 3.11 17.17 6.11
CA LEU A 196 3.32 16.24 7.20
C LEU A 196 2.50 14.95 6.99
N VAL A 197 1.23 15.02 6.59
CA VAL A 197 0.43 13.84 6.25
C VAL A 197 1.07 13.04 5.10
N THR A 198 1.56 13.73 4.07
CA THR A 198 2.21 13.07 2.93
C THR A 198 3.46 12.31 3.36
N LEU A 199 4.32 12.97 4.13
CA LEU A 199 5.59 12.38 4.57
C LEU A 199 5.39 11.30 5.63
N ALA A 200 4.44 11.48 6.56
CA ALA A 200 4.09 10.47 7.56
C ALA A 200 3.50 9.21 6.91
N THR A 201 2.72 9.35 5.83
CA THR A 201 2.25 8.20 5.05
C THR A 201 3.42 7.41 4.46
N LEU A 202 4.40 8.08 3.85
CA LEU A 202 5.61 7.43 3.34
C LEU A 202 6.40 6.74 4.45
N ALA A 203 6.65 7.45 5.56
CA ALA A 203 7.40 6.93 6.70
C ALA A 203 6.74 5.69 7.32
N ASN A 204 5.42 5.73 7.54
CA ASN A 204 4.67 4.59 8.05
C ASN A 204 4.71 3.40 7.09
N THR A 205 4.55 3.64 5.78
CA THR A 205 4.54 2.57 4.79
C THR A 205 5.91 1.87 4.70
N ALA A 206 7.00 2.64 4.69
CA ALA A 206 8.36 2.11 4.70
C ALA A 206 8.71 1.38 6.00
N LEU A 207 8.32 1.94 7.15
CA LEU A 207 8.50 1.31 8.47
C LEU A 207 7.73 -0.02 8.57
N SER A 208 6.48 -0.03 8.11
CA SER A 208 5.67 -1.26 8.09
C SER A 208 6.31 -2.35 7.22
N ALA A 209 6.90 -1.99 6.08
CA ALA A 209 7.59 -2.94 5.21
C ALA A 209 8.86 -3.51 5.89
N LEU A 210 9.67 -2.68 6.53
CA LEU A 210 10.83 -3.12 7.30
C LEU A 210 10.42 -4.08 8.43
N VAL A 211 9.39 -3.71 9.19
CA VAL A 211 8.89 -4.55 10.29
C VAL A 211 8.40 -5.90 9.78
N LEU A 212 7.64 -5.92 8.69
CA LEU A 212 7.13 -7.16 8.11
C LEU A 212 8.25 -8.03 7.51
N GLU A 213 9.23 -7.44 6.84
CA GLU A 213 10.36 -8.18 6.29
C GLU A 213 11.15 -8.88 7.40
N ARG A 214 11.43 -8.18 8.50
CA ARG A 214 12.12 -8.75 9.67
C ARG A 214 11.30 -9.84 10.37
N ASP A 215 10.00 -9.60 10.51
CA ASP A 215 9.08 -10.49 11.22
C ASP A 215 8.83 -11.80 10.46
N LEU A 216 8.65 -11.71 9.15
CA LEU A 216 8.33 -12.84 8.28
C LEU A 216 9.56 -13.55 7.72
N GLY A 217 10.73 -12.91 7.72
CA GLY A 217 11.93 -13.42 7.04
C GLY A 217 11.74 -13.59 5.53
N ARG A 218 10.88 -12.79 4.91
CA ARG A 218 10.48 -12.87 3.50
C ARG A 218 10.61 -11.51 2.82
N PRO A 219 10.99 -11.44 1.53
CA PRO A 219 11.10 -10.18 0.81
C PRO A 219 9.84 -9.34 0.92
N CYS A 220 10.02 -8.07 1.26
CA CYS A 220 8.93 -7.10 1.35
C CYS A 220 9.23 -5.88 0.47
N ALA A 221 8.20 -5.36 -0.20
CA ALA A 221 8.26 -4.10 -0.94
C ALA A 221 7.26 -3.10 -0.36
N PHE A 222 7.41 -1.82 -0.71
CA PHE A 222 6.46 -0.79 -0.29
C PHE A 222 6.25 0.25 -1.38
N GLY A 223 5.08 0.89 -1.32
CA GLY A 223 4.74 2.01 -2.16
C GLY A 223 3.54 2.79 -1.62
N VAL A 224 3.38 4.02 -2.07
CA VAL A 224 2.25 4.87 -1.71
C VAL A 224 1.38 5.08 -2.94
N TYR A 225 0.14 4.62 -2.88
CA TYR A 225 -0.85 4.87 -3.92
C TYR A 225 -1.28 6.34 -3.91
N LYS A 226 -0.96 7.06 -4.97
CA LYS A 226 -1.31 8.46 -5.15
C LYS A 226 -2.68 8.56 -5.83
N LEU A 227 -3.72 8.88 -5.06
CA LEU A 227 -5.12 8.92 -5.52
C LEU A 227 -5.34 9.80 -6.75
N SER A 228 -4.61 10.94 -6.86
CA SER A 228 -4.72 11.86 -8.00
C SER A 228 -4.13 11.32 -9.29
N GLU A 229 -3.09 10.51 -9.19
CA GLU A 229 -2.35 9.94 -10.32
C GLU A 229 -2.73 8.49 -10.58
N ARG A 230 -3.50 7.88 -9.67
CA ARG A 230 -3.94 6.48 -9.72
C ARG A 230 -2.78 5.49 -9.88
N SER A 231 -1.60 5.84 -9.37
CA SER A 231 -0.40 5.01 -9.44
C SER A 231 0.23 4.80 -8.08
N VAL A 232 0.86 3.64 -7.89
CA VAL A 232 1.71 3.34 -6.74
C VAL A 232 3.12 3.82 -7.04
N GLY A 233 3.78 4.40 -6.04
CA GLY A 233 5.16 4.83 -6.18
C GLY A 233 5.77 5.29 -4.87
N VAL A 234 7.00 5.74 -4.93
CA VAL A 234 7.78 6.20 -3.78
C VAL A 234 8.28 7.62 -4.01
N ARG A 235 8.09 8.49 -3.05
CA ARG A 235 8.68 9.84 -3.09
C ARG A 235 10.15 9.78 -2.69
N ARG A 236 10.97 10.47 -3.48
CA ARG A 236 12.43 10.62 -3.30
C ARG A 236 12.82 12.11 -3.30
N ALA A 237 14.13 12.39 -3.32
CA ALA A 237 14.67 13.75 -3.34
C ALA A 237 14.21 14.60 -4.54
N ASP A 238 14.01 13.98 -5.68
CA ASP A 238 13.64 14.60 -6.96
C ASP A 238 12.13 14.47 -7.29
N GLY A 239 11.33 13.93 -6.36
CA GLY A 239 9.89 13.87 -6.51
C GLY A 239 9.28 12.48 -6.31
N PHE A 240 8.10 12.28 -6.89
CA PHE A 240 7.38 11.01 -6.85
C PHE A 240 7.79 10.13 -8.03
N HIS A 241 8.26 8.92 -7.74
CA HIS A 241 8.66 7.92 -8.71
C HIS A 241 7.64 6.78 -8.72
N PRO A 242 6.98 6.50 -9.85
CA PRO A 242 6.14 5.34 -10.00
C PRO A 242 6.93 4.03 -9.80
N GLY A 243 6.28 3.05 -9.20
CA GLY A 243 6.86 1.74 -8.89
C GLY A 243 7.12 1.52 -7.41
N PHE A 244 7.17 0.25 -7.04
CA PHE A 244 7.52 -0.17 -5.68
C PHE A 244 9.01 -0.03 -5.41
N ALA A 245 9.36 0.15 -4.14
CA ALA A 245 10.71 -0.04 -3.64
C ALA A 245 10.74 -1.26 -2.71
N MET A 246 11.88 -1.97 -2.66
CA MET A 246 12.09 -3.00 -1.65
C MET A 246 12.16 -2.36 -0.26
N ALA A 247 11.78 -3.14 0.75
CA ALA A 247 11.82 -2.67 2.14
C ALA A 247 13.20 -2.10 2.49
N PRO A 248 13.26 -1.01 3.28
CA PRO A 248 14.53 -0.53 3.82
C PRO A 248 15.19 -1.62 4.65
N LYS A 249 16.51 -1.72 4.61
CA LYS A 249 17.27 -2.72 5.39
C LYS A 249 17.27 -2.43 6.89
N ASP A 250 17.22 -1.14 7.22
CA ASP A 250 17.31 -0.64 8.59
C ASP A 250 16.67 0.73 8.75
N GLU A 251 16.73 1.24 9.96
CA GLU A 251 16.20 2.54 10.35
C GLU A 251 16.97 3.71 9.71
N ASP A 252 18.24 3.52 9.36
CA ASP A 252 19.06 4.55 8.70
C ASP A 252 18.64 4.74 7.24
N GLU A 253 18.29 3.67 6.53
CA GLU A 253 17.72 3.76 5.18
C GLU A 253 16.34 4.45 5.20
N ILE A 254 15.48 4.19 6.21
CA ILE A 254 14.22 4.92 6.39
C ILE A 254 14.51 6.41 6.63
N THR A 255 15.47 6.70 7.50
CA THR A 255 15.88 8.06 7.83
C THR A 255 16.31 8.81 6.56
N SER A 256 17.18 8.21 5.78
CA SER A 256 17.67 8.77 4.53
C SER A 256 16.55 9.02 3.52
N LEU A 257 15.63 8.04 3.35
CA LEU A 257 14.49 8.15 2.46
C LEU A 257 13.56 9.31 2.85
N VAL A 258 13.20 9.39 4.14
CA VAL A 258 12.23 10.40 4.62
C VAL A 258 12.83 11.81 4.61
N LEU A 259 14.11 11.96 4.95
CA LEU A 259 14.82 13.24 4.85
C LEU A 259 14.93 13.72 3.39
N ALA A 260 15.27 12.83 2.47
CA ALA A 260 15.33 13.13 1.05
C ALA A 260 13.95 13.55 0.50
N ALA A 261 12.90 12.81 0.88
CA ALA A 261 11.52 13.11 0.50
C ALA A 261 11.04 14.44 1.10
N ALA A 262 11.43 14.77 2.33
CA ALA A 262 11.08 16.04 2.98
C ALA A 262 11.61 17.25 2.18
N GLY A 263 12.86 17.19 1.72
CA GLY A 263 13.46 18.24 0.90
C GLY A 263 12.77 18.47 -0.44
N SER A 264 12.06 17.46 -0.97
CA SER A 264 11.31 17.57 -2.23
C SER A 264 9.90 18.16 -2.08
N LEU A 265 9.47 18.45 -0.85
CA LEU A 265 8.14 19.01 -0.56
C LEU A 265 8.22 20.51 -0.35
N GLU A 266 7.65 21.29 -1.25
CA GLU A 266 7.49 22.74 -1.06
C GLU A 266 6.47 23.03 0.06
N LEU A 267 6.80 23.98 0.93
CA LEU A 267 5.98 24.40 2.07
C LEU A 267 5.29 25.73 1.83
#